data_e39c5c6605f25325a7db0837e3c64dce
#
_entry.id   e39c5c6605f25325a7db0837e3c64dce
#
_cell.length_a   1.000
_cell.length_b   1.000
_cell.length_c   1.000
_cell.angle_alpha   90.00
_cell.angle_beta   90.00
_cell.angle_gamma   90.00
#
_symmetry.space_group_name_H-M   'P 1'
#
loop_
_entity.id
_entity.type
_entity.pdbx_description
1 polymer ?
#
loop_
_entity_poly.entity_id
_entity_poly.type
_entity_poly.pdbx_seq_one_letter_code
_entity_poly.pdbx_strand_id
1 'polypeptide(L)'
;NMEFSEQLKIYAETHFENRKKYFAPILSEIEAGLSLCSEEEALLIKFFYGTMPLRDAGEYPFEIFLSYVRHALWLRKTIDWCKKLPEDLFVHDVLYYRINSEDISDCRSFFYEQLKDRIAGLDEYQAAVEINYWCAEHATYEMADDRTAGPMTMYRSGKGRCGEESTFTVTALRSVGLAARQVYTPRWAHCDDNHAWVEVWVNGEWHFLGACEPEE
;
A
#
# COMPACT_ATOMS: atom_id res chain seq x y z
N ASN A 1 1.62 -21.44 -14.60
CA ASN A 1 3.01 -21.00 -14.64
C ASN A 1 3.18 -19.83 -13.70
N MET A 2 4.05 -20.00 -12.71
CA MET A 2 4.33 -18.96 -11.73
C MET A 2 5.14 -17.84 -12.35
N GLU A 3 4.64 -16.60 -12.27
CA GLU A 3 5.24 -15.43 -12.92
C GLU A 3 6.39 -14.79 -12.13
N PHE A 4 6.70 -15.31 -10.94
CA PHE A 4 7.70 -14.70 -10.06
C PHE A 4 9.08 -15.32 -10.28
N SER A 5 10.10 -14.48 -10.14
CA SER A 5 11.49 -14.89 -10.34
C SER A 5 11.97 -15.86 -9.27
N GLU A 6 12.97 -16.66 -9.61
CA GLU A 6 13.64 -17.55 -8.67
C GLU A 6 14.31 -16.75 -7.53
N GLN A 7 14.82 -15.56 -7.83
CA GLN A 7 15.42 -14.67 -6.84
C GLN A 7 14.42 -14.26 -5.76
N LEU A 8 13.20 -13.91 -6.14
CA LEU A 8 12.14 -13.58 -5.19
C LEU A 8 11.77 -14.76 -4.32
N LYS A 9 11.66 -15.96 -4.92
CA LYS A 9 11.37 -17.19 -4.18
C LYS A 9 12.44 -17.48 -3.12
N ILE A 10 13.70 -17.41 -3.49
CA ILE A 10 14.81 -17.65 -2.58
C ILE A 10 14.81 -16.59 -1.46
N TYR A 11 14.60 -15.34 -1.81
CA TYR A 11 14.54 -14.24 -0.84
C TYR A 11 13.43 -14.46 0.19
N ALA A 12 12.22 -14.74 -0.28
CA ALA A 12 11.06 -14.93 0.59
C ALA A 12 11.24 -16.14 1.52
N GLU A 13 11.67 -17.28 0.96
CA GLU A 13 11.91 -18.48 1.73
C GLU A 13 13.00 -18.30 2.79
N THR A 14 14.13 -17.70 2.40
CA THR A 14 15.25 -17.50 3.30
C THR A 14 14.88 -16.58 4.46
N HIS A 15 14.24 -15.45 4.17
CA HIS A 15 13.84 -14.50 5.21
C HIS A 15 12.76 -15.06 6.12
N PHE A 16 11.81 -15.79 5.58
CA PHE A 16 10.78 -16.46 6.39
C PHE A 16 11.39 -17.49 7.33
N GLU A 17 12.23 -18.38 6.82
CA GLU A 17 12.89 -19.39 7.64
C GLU A 17 13.74 -18.77 8.76
N ASN A 18 14.47 -17.72 8.45
CA ASN A 18 15.30 -17.02 9.44
C ASN A 18 14.51 -16.36 10.56
N ARG A 19 13.23 -16.03 10.29
CA ARG A 19 12.37 -15.34 11.25
C ARG A 19 11.42 -16.24 12.01
N LYS A 20 11.29 -17.51 11.66
CA LYS A 20 10.36 -18.44 12.32
C LYS A 20 10.49 -18.45 13.83
N LYS A 21 11.71 -18.37 14.34
CA LYS A 21 11.99 -18.35 15.79
C LYS A 21 11.30 -17.19 16.52
N TYR A 22 11.03 -16.08 15.81
CA TYR A 22 10.33 -14.93 16.39
C TYR A 22 8.82 -15.05 16.33
N PHE A 23 8.31 -16.03 15.61
CA PHE A 23 6.87 -16.26 15.43
C PHE A 23 6.34 -17.41 16.31
N ALA A 24 7.15 -17.89 17.26
CA ALA A 24 6.82 -19.10 18.04
C ALA A 24 5.37 -19.17 18.54
N PRO A 25 4.75 -18.09 19.07
CA PRO A 25 3.36 -18.18 19.56
C PRO A 25 2.33 -18.35 18.45
N ILE A 26 2.62 -17.92 17.21
CA ILE A 26 1.66 -17.90 16.11
C ILE A 26 2.12 -18.71 14.90
N LEU A 27 3.28 -19.36 14.99
CA LEU A 27 3.85 -20.08 13.85
C LEU A 27 2.93 -21.18 13.33
N SER A 28 2.28 -21.92 14.22
CA SER A 28 1.34 -22.97 13.81
C SER A 28 0.17 -22.43 13.01
N GLU A 29 -0.34 -21.25 13.36
CA GLU A 29 -1.41 -20.59 12.62
C GLU A 29 -0.95 -20.12 11.24
N ILE A 30 0.26 -19.56 11.17
CA ILE A 30 0.86 -19.15 9.89
C ILE A 30 1.04 -20.37 8.98
N GLU A 31 1.61 -21.46 9.49
CA GLU A 31 1.83 -22.68 8.72
C GLU A 31 0.52 -23.34 8.26
N ALA A 32 -0.48 -23.35 9.13
CA ALA A 32 -1.81 -23.84 8.77
C ALA A 32 -2.42 -23.00 7.64
N GLY A 33 -2.31 -21.67 7.73
CA GLY A 33 -2.77 -20.77 6.68
C GLY A 33 -2.05 -20.98 5.37
N LEU A 34 -0.73 -21.10 5.41
CA LEU A 34 0.11 -21.36 4.22
C LEU A 34 -0.28 -22.65 3.51
N SER A 35 -0.64 -23.71 4.26
CA SER A 35 -1.02 -25.00 3.68
C SER A 35 -2.30 -24.92 2.86
N LEU A 36 -3.13 -23.91 3.06
CA LEU A 36 -4.37 -23.69 2.33
C LEU A 36 -4.20 -22.73 1.16
N CYS A 37 -3.03 -22.13 1.01
CA CYS A 37 -2.74 -21.16 -0.03
C CYS A 37 -2.26 -21.81 -1.32
N SER A 38 -2.46 -21.13 -2.46
CA SER A 38 -1.77 -21.48 -3.68
C SER A 38 -0.26 -21.23 -3.53
N GLU A 39 0.52 -21.74 -4.47
CA GLU A 39 1.98 -21.56 -4.46
C GLU A 39 2.38 -20.08 -4.52
N GLU A 40 1.69 -19.29 -5.37
CA GLU A 40 1.92 -17.85 -5.47
C GLU A 40 1.51 -17.10 -4.19
N GLU A 41 0.36 -17.46 -3.65
CA GLU A 41 -0.10 -16.86 -2.38
C GLU A 41 0.88 -17.15 -1.25
N ALA A 42 1.32 -18.39 -1.13
CA ALA A 42 2.27 -18.78 -0.09
C ALA A 42 3.61 -18.07 -0.23
N LEU A 43 4.09 -17.89 -1.46
CA LEU A 43 5.32 -17.14 -1.72
C LEU A 43 5.23 -15.71 -1.20
N LEU A 44 4.15 -15.01 -1.53
CA LEU A 44 3.97 -13.61 -1.15
C LEU A 44 3.67 -13.42 0.34
N ILE A 45 2.96 -14.37 0.95
CA ILE A 45 2.79 -14.40 2.41
C ILE A 45 4.14 -14.57 3.13
N LYS A 46 4.98 -15.48 2.64
CA LYS A 46 6.33 -15.65 3.20
C LYS A 46 7.17 -14.39 3.03
N PHE A 47 7.04 -13.72 1.90
CA PHE A 47 7.67 -12.42 1.71
C PHE A 47 7.22 -11.42 2.77
N PHE A 48 5.93 -11.33 3.06
CA PHE A 48 5.42 -10.44 4.10
C PHE A 48 6.02 -10.77 5.48
N TYR A 49 5.88 -12.01 5.93
CA TYR A 49 6.40 -12.40 7.26
C TYR A 49 7.92 -12.30 7.34
N GLY A 50 8.62 -12.49 6.23
CA GLY A 50 10.06 -12.35 6.16
C GLY A 50 10.58 -10.91 6.24
N THR A 51 9.73 -9.93 5.97
CA THR A 51 10.15 -8.52 5.84
C THR A 51 9.41 -7.55 6.76
N MET A 52 8.25 -7.93 7.29
CA MET A 52 7.42 -7.02 8.09
C MET A 52 8.07 -6.62 9.41
N PRO A 53 7.68 -5.47 9.99
CA PRO A 53 7.99 -5.22 11.40
C PRO A 53 7.47 -6.36 12.26
N LEU A 54 8.30 -6.88 13.17
CA LEU A 54 7.95 -8.08 13.94
C LEU A 54 6.64 -7.93 14.72
N ARG A 55 6.33 -6.73 15.20
CA ARG A 55 5.08 -6.48 15.92
C ARG A 55 3.85 -6.69 15.05
N ASP A 56 3.94 -6.47 13.73
CA ASP A 56 2.81 -6.66 12.83
C ASP A 56 2.36 -8.12 12.78
N ALA A 57 3.30 -9.05 12.91
CA ALA A 57 2.99 -10.48 12.91
C ALA A 57 2.06 -10.86 14.06
N GLY A 58 2.24 -10.27 15.24
CA GLY A 58 1.41 -10.53 16.41
C GLY A 58 0.16 -9.66 16.49
N GLU A 59 0.20 -8.48 15.87
CA GLU A 59 -0.88 -7.50 15.96
C GLU A 59 -2.02 -7.77 14.96
N TYR A 60 -1.70 -8.30 13.78
CA TYR A 60 -2.68 -8.52 12.72
C TYR A 60 -2.83 -10.00 12.39
N PRO A 61 -4.07 -10.48 12.14
CA PRO A 61 -4.29 -11.88 11.79
C PRO A 61 -3.81 -12.21 10.38
N PHE A 62 -3.50 -13.48 10.15
CA PHE A 62 -3.05 -14.01 8.86
C PHE A 62 -3.97 -13.60 7.71
N GLU A 63 -5.27 -13.61 7.93
CA GLU A 63 -6.29 -13.32 6.92
C GLU A 63 -6.18 -11.91 6.34
N ILE A 64 -5.71 -10.94 7.12
CA ILE A 64 -5.47 -9.59 6.61
C ILE A 64 -4.35 -9.62 5.57
N PHE A 65 -3.23 -10.26 5.86
CA PHE A 65 -2.12 -10.36 4.92
C PHE A 65 -2.52 -11.14 3.66
N LEU A 66 -3.31 -12.19 3.82
CA LEU A 66 -3.83 -12.96 2.70
C LEU A 66 -4.74 -12.12 1.80
N SER A 67 -5.55 -11.23 2.38
CA SER A 67 -6.42 -10.35 1.58
C SER A 67 -5.60 -9.41 0.70
N TYR A 68 -4.51 -8.84 1.22
CA TYR A 68 -3.59 -8.01 0.42
C TYR A 68 -2.95 -8.80 -0.71
N VAL A 69 -2.50 -10.01 -0.43
CA VAL A 69 -1.90 -10.89 -1.43
C VAL A 69 -2.90 -11.23 -2.54
N ARG A 70 -4.10 -11.64 -2.17
CA ARG A 70 -5.14 -12.02 -3.14
C ARG A 70 -5.56 -10.86 -4.02
N HIS A 71 -5.76 -9.69 -3.42
CA HIS A 71 -6.12 -8.50 -4.17
C HIS A 71 -5.02 -8.11 -5.15
N ALA A 72 -3.77 -8.09 -4.72
CA ALA A 72 -2.64 -7.74 -5.59
C ALA A 72 -2.45 -8.75 -6.72
N LEU A 73 -2.58 -10.05 -6.46
CA LEU A 73 -2.51 -11.08 -7.49
C LEU A 73 -3.63 -10.91 -8.52
N TRP A 74 -4.83 -10.57 -8.07
CA TRP A 74 -5.95 -10.30 -8.97
C TRP A 74 -5.66 -9.08 -9.85
N LEU A 75 -5.14 -8.00 -9.29
CA LEU A 75 -4.72 -6.82 -10.06
C LEU A 75 -3.66 -7.18 -11.10
N ARG A 76 -2.66 -7.98 -10.70
CA ARG A 76 -1.59 -8.41 -11.59
C ARG A 76 -2.09 -9.23 -12.78
N LYS A 77 -3.20 -9.94 -12.61
CA LYS A 77 -3.79 -10.78 -13.65
C LYS A 77 -4.77 -10.03 -14.53
N THR A 78 -5.41 -8.97 -14.03
CA THR A 78 -6.57 -8.36 -14.70
C THR A 78 -6.37 -6.92 -15.16
N ILE A 79 -5.49 -6.15 -14.51
CA ILE A 79 -5.32 -4.72 -14.80
C ILE A 79 -4.08 -4.50 -15.64
N ASP A 80 -4.25 -3.89 -16.82
CA ASP A 80 -3.19 -3.78 -17.83
C ASP A 80 -1.92 -3.10 -17.32
N TRP A 81 -2.03 -1.98 -16.62
CA TRP A 81 -0.84 -1.31 -16.10
C TRP A 81 -0.15 -2.08 -14.97
N CYS A 82 -0.89 -2.92 -14.25
CA CYS A 82 -0.31 -3.77 -13.21
C CYS A 82 0.40 -5.00 -13.82
N LYS A 83 -0.18 -5.57 -14.88
CA LYS A 83 0.42 -6.72 -15.58
C LYS A 83 1.84 -6.46 -16.06
N LYS A 84 2.12 -5.26 -16.52
CA LYS A 84 3.41 -4.91 -17.13
C LYS A 84 4.42 -4.30 -16.17
N LEU A 85 4.07 -4.15 -14.89
CA LEU A 85 5.02 -3.62 -13.91
C LEU A 85 6.23 -4.55 -13.75
N PRO A 86 7.44 -3.98 -13.59
CA PRO A 86 8.57 -4.77 -13.10
C PRO A 86 8.23 -5.44 -11.77
N GLU A 87 8.75 -6.64 -11.56
CA GLU A 87 8.43 -7.46 -10.38
C GLU A 87 8.71 -6.73 -9.06
N ASP A 88 9.85 -6.05 -8.96
CA ASP A 88 10.22 -5.32 -7.76
C ASP A 88 9.25 -4.19 -7.43
N LEU A 89 8.77 -3.46 -8.43
CA LEU A 89 7.77 -2.41 -8.23
C LEU A 89 6.41 -3.00 -7.83
N PHE A 90 6.03 -4.12 -8.44
CA PHE A 90 4.80 -4.81 -8.04
C PHE A 90 4.85 -5.24 -6.57
N VAL A 91 5.93 -5.87 -6.17
CA VAL A 91 6.08 -6.43 -4.82
C VAL A 91 6.15 -5.31 -3.76
N HIS A 92 6.96 -4.29 -4.01
CA HIS A 92 7.20 -3.24 -3.01
C HIS A 92 6.17 -2.12 -3.03
N ASP A 93 5.60 -1.79 -4.19
CA ASP A 93 4.83 -0.56 -4.38
C ASP A 93 3.38 -0.79 -4.81
N VAL A 94 2.94 -2.03 -4.98
CA VAL A 94 1.53 -2.41 -5.15
C VAL A 94 1.12 -3.39 -4.06
N LEU A 95 1.79 -4.53 -3.99
CA LEU A 95 1.47 -5.61 -3.07
C LEU A 95 1.61 -5.18 -1.61
N TYR A 96 2.73 -4.55 -1.25
CA TYR A 96 3.11 -4.39 0.15
C TYR A 96 2.04 -3.63 0.92
N TYR A 97 1.64 -4.20 2.05
CA TYR A 97 0.48 -3.75 2.82
C TYR A 97 0.75 -2.47 3.60
N ARG A 98 2.02 -2.27 4.05
CA ARG A 98 2.40 -1.15 4.90
C ARG A 98 3.11 -0.07 4.09
N ILE A 99 2.76 1.17 4.37
CA ILE A 99 3.35 2.35 3.71
C ILE A 99 4.24 3.09 4.69
N ASN A 100 3.78 3.26 5.92
CA ASN A 100 4.52 3.92 7.00
C ASN A 100 4.15 3.22 8.33
N SER A 101 3.72 3.97 9.32
CA SER A 101 3.33 3.46 10.64
C SER A 101 1.82 3.44 10.85
N GLU A 102 1.06 3.42 9.78
CA GLU A 102 -0.41 3.42 9.80
C GLU A 102 -0.98 2.13 10.40
N ASP A 103 -2.20 2.22 10.93
CA ASP A 103 -2.99 1.05 11.28
C ASP A 103 -3.41 0.30 10.02
N ILE A 104 -3.25 -1.02 10.01
CA ILE A 104 -3.54 -1.85 8.87
C ILE A 104 -4.95 -2.42 8.98
N SER A 105 -5.71 -2.31 7.91
CA SER A 105 -7.04 -2.89 7.77
C SER A 105 -7.20 -3.51 6.39
N ASP A 106 -8.19 -4.37 6.23
CA ASP A 106 -8.55 -4.96 4.95
C ASP A 106 -9.35 -3.94 4.13
N CYS A 107 -8.65 -3.04 3.45
CA CYS A 107 -9.26 -1.88 2.76
C CYS A 107 -9.09 -1.86 1.24
N ARG A 108 -8.17 -2.67 0.69
CA ARG A 108 -7.79 -2.55 -0.73
C ARG A 108 -8.95 -2.83 -1.68
N SER A 109 -9.75 -3.85 -1.42
CA SER A 109 -10.93 -4.16 -2.24
C SER A 109 -11.98 -3.06 -2.14
N PHE A 110 -12.17 -2.48 -0.96
CA PHE A 110 -13.09 -1.36 -0.77
C PHE A 110 -12.66 -0.15 -1.62
N PHE A 111 -11.39 0.24 -1.56
CA PHE A 111 -10.88 1.35 -2.36
C PHE A 111 -11.03 1.07 -3.86
N TYR A 112 -10.72 -0.14 -4.29
CA TYR A 112 -10.91 -0.53 -5.69
C TYR A 112 -12.37 -0.34 -6.14
N GLU A 113 -13.32 -0.82 -5.36
CA GLU A 113 -14.75 -0.67 -5.69
C GLU A 113 -15.19 0.79 -5.77
N GLN A 114 -14.64 1.66 -4.93
CA GLN A 114 -14.93 3.09 -4.97
C GLN A 114 -14.34 3.78 -6.20
N LEU A 115 -13.22 3.28 -6.72
CA LEU A 115 -12.44 3.97 -7.75
C LEU A 115 -12.62 3.41 -9.16
N LYS A 116 -13.01 2.16 -9.30
CA LYS A 116 -13.01 1.45 -10.60
C LYS A 116 -13.81 2.17 -11.70
N ASP A 117 -14.99 2.68 -11.39
CA ASP A 117 -15.82 3.37 -12.36
C ASP A 117 -15.25 4.75 -12.70
N ARG A 118 -14.66 5.39 -11.73
CA ARG A 118 -14.07 6.72 -11.88
C ARG A 118 -12.85 6.73 -12.80
N ILE A 119 -12.10 5.63 -12.84
CA ILE A 119 -10.90 5.51 -13.67
C ILE A 119 -11.11 4.68 -14.93
N ALA A 120 -12.33 4.17 -15.16
CA ALA A 120 -12.63 3.35 -16.32
C ALA A 120 -12.35 4.13 -17.61
N GLY A 121 -11.58 3.51 -18.53
CA GLY A 121 -11.23 4.11 -19.82
C GLY A 121 -10.11 5.14 -19.78
N LEU A 122 -9.55 5.46 -18.62
CA LEU A 122 -8.44 6.37 -18.48
C LEU A 122 -7.11 5.63 -18.66
N ASP A 123 -6.07 6.36 -19.13
CA ASP A 123 -4.71 5.84 -19.13
C ASP A 123 -4.10 5.92 -17.73
N GLU A 124 -2.88 5.41 -17.57
CA GLU A 124 -2.20 5.36 -16.27
C GLU A 124 -2.08 6.73 -15.61
N TYR A 125 -1.62 7.72 -16.36
CA TYR A 125 -1.41 9.06 -15.83
C TYR A 125 -2.73 9.72 -15.45
N GLN A 126 -3.71 9.65 -16.34
CA GLN A 126 -5.06 10.19 -16.08
C GLN A 126 -5.70 9.52 -14.87
N ALA A 127 -5.54 8.21 -14.74
CA ALA A 127 -6.05 7.48 -13.58
C ALA A 127 -5.38 7.94 -12.28
N ALA A 128 -4.06 8.12 -12.29
CA ALA A 128 -3.33 8.60 -11.12
C ALA A 128 -3.80 10.00 -10.68
N VAL A 129 -3.94 10.90 -11.63
CA VAL A 129 -4.43 12.27 -11.36
C VAL A 129 -5.87 12.24 -10.82
N GLU A 130 -6.73 11.45 -11.43
CA GLU A 130 -8.13 11.31 -11.00
C GLU A 130 -8.24 10.73 -9.58
N ILE A 131 -7.40 9.76 -9.25
CA ILE A 131 -7.35 9.20 -7.89
C ILE A 131 -6.90 10.26 -6.89
N ASN A 132 -5.94 11.11 -7.26
CA ASN A 132 -5.51 12.20 -6.39
C ASN A 132 -6.63 13.20 -6.13
N TYR A 133 -7.42 13.53 -7.14
CA TYR A 133 -8.62 14.36 -6.96
C TYR A 133 -9.64 13.71 -6.03
N TRP A 134 -9.89 12.42 -6.21
CA TRP A 134 -10.78 11.66 -5.31
C TRP A 134 -10.30 11.72 -3.86
N CYS A 135 -8.99 11.55 -3.65
CA CYS A 135 -8.40 11.66 -2.32
C CYS A 135 -8.58 13.06 -1.74
N ALA A 136 -8.41 14.10 -2.54
CA ALA A 136 -8.60 15.49 -2.11
C ALA A 136 -10.04 15.75 -1.69
N GLU A 137 -11.01 15.25 -2.44
CA GLU A 137 -12.44 15.36 -2.12
C GLU A 137 -12.75 14.71 -0.76
N HIS A 138 -12.21 13.50 -0.52
CA HIS A 138 -12.43 12.78 0.73
C HIS A 138 -11.74 13.44 1.92
N ALA A 139 -10.51 13.90 1.74
CA ALA A 139 -9.79 14.62 2.79
C ALA A 139 -10.54 15.89 3.19
N THR A 140 -11.07 16.63 2.21
CA THR A 140 -11.87 17.84 2.47
C THR A 140 -13.15 17.50 3.22
N TYR A 141 -13.83 16.42 2.83
CA TYR A 141 -15.06 15.97 3.49
C TYR A 141 -14.80 15.58 4.95
N GLU A 142 -13.78 14.78 5.20
CA GLU A 142 -13.40 14.37 6.56
C GLU A 142 -13.04 15.59 7.43
N MET A 143 -12.33 16.53 6.87
CA MET A 143 -12.00 17.79 7.58
C MET A 143 -13.25 18.60 7.92
N ALA A 144 -14.25 18.60 7.05
CA ALA A 144 -15.52 19.30 7.31
C ALA A 144 -16.29 18.60 8.44
N ASP A 145 -16.32 17.29 8.46
CA ASP A 145 -16.95 16.51 9.52
C ASP A 145 -16.21 16.71 10.86
N ASP A 146 -14.89 16.72 10.85
CA ASP A 146 -14.08 16.96 12.04
C ASP A 146 -14.29 18.38 12.61
N ARG A 147 -14.65 19.37 11.78
CA ARG A 147 -15.01 20.72 12.25
C ARG A 147 -16.26 20.69 13.11
N THR A 148 -17.22 19.83 12.80
CA THR A 148 -18.42 19.67 13.62
C THR A 148 -18.16 18.87 14.89
N ALA A 149 -17.14 18.00 14.88
CA ALA A 149 -16.74 17.18 16.01
C ALA A 149 -15.75 17.87 16.98
N GLY A 150 -15.17 19.05 16.59
CA GLY A 150 -14.36 19.88 17.48
C GLY A 150 -12.85 19.65 17.39
N PRO A 151 -12.15 19.22 18.45
CA PRO A 151 -10.69 19.33 18.56
C PRO A 151 -9.87 18.50 17.58
N MET A 152 -10.45 17.53 16.88
CA MET A 152 -9.73 16.68 15.92
C MET A 152 -9.22 17.47 14.72
N THR A 153 -9.88 18.52 14.32
CA THR A 153 -9.49 19.37 13.19
C THR A 153 -8.17 20.09 13.45
N MET A 154 -7.94 20.52 14.68
CA MET A 154 -6.70 21.22 15.05
C MET A 154 -5.52 20.26 15.10
N TYR A 155 -5.73 19.02 15.50
CA TYR A 155 -4.70 18.00 15.54
C TYR A 155 -4.13 17.70 14.15
N ARG A 156 -4.97 17.71 13.12
CA ARG A 156 -4.60 17.39 11.74
C ARG A 156 -3.92 18.56 11.00
N SER A 157 -3.80 19.72 11.59
CA SER A 157 -3.19 20.89 10.95
C SER A 157 -1.65 20.90 10.99
N GLY A 158 -1.00 19.88 11.57
CA GLY A 158 0.43 19.79 11.73
C GLY A 158 1.10 18.74 10.85
N LYS A 159 2.29 18.30 11.27
CA LYS A 159 3.16 17.34 10.56
C LYS A 159 2.49 16.01 10.21
N GLY A 160 1.60 15.52 11.06
CA GLY A 160 0.90 14.26 10.84
C GLY A 160 -0.02 14.28 9.63
N ARG A 161 -0.51 15.46 9.25
CA ARG A 161 -1.43 15.62 8.13
C ARG A 161 -0.84 15.19 6.79
N CYS A 162 0.38 15.62 6.48
CA CYS A 162 1.05 15.24 5.23
C CYS A 162 1.33 13.73 5.19
N GLY A 163 1.70 13.14 6.31
CA GLY A 163 1.91 11.70 6.42
C GLY A 163 0.62 10.90 6.23
N GLU A 164 -0.48 11.33 6.85
CA GLU A 164 -1.78 10.68 6.73
C GLU A 164 -2.36 10.79 5.31
N GLU A 165 -2.28 11.97 4.71
CA GLU A 165 -2.76 12.22 3.35
C GLU A 165 -1.95 11.43 2.32
N SER A 166 -0.63 11.37 2.46
CA SER A 166 0.21 10.59 1.56
C SER A 166 -0.03 9.09 1.72
N THR A 167 -0.22 8.59 2.93
CA THR A 167 -0.57 7.19 3.20
C THR A 167 -1.92 6.84 2.55
N PHE A 168 -2.91 7.70 2.68
CA PHE A 168 -4.23 7.53 2.07
C PHE A 168 -4.14 7.48 0.54
N THR A 169 -3.41 8.41 -0.05
CA THR A 169 -3.23 8.48 -1.52
C THR A 169 -2.47 7.26 -2.05
N VAL A 170 -1.40 6.84 -1.39
CA VAL A 170 -0.66 5.63 -1.79
C VAL A 170 -1.55 4.40 -1.69
N THR A 171 -2.35 4.27 -0.65
CA THR A 171 -3.30 3.17 -0.50
C THR A 171 -4.29 3.12 -1.65
N ALA A 172 -4.87 4.27 -2.01
CA ALA A 172 -5.82 4.37 -3.12
C ALA A 172 -5.17 3.95 -4.46
N LEU A 173 -3.96 4.45 -4.74
CA LEU A 173 -3.22 4.12 -5.98
C LEU A 173 -2.88 2.64 -6.05
N ARG A 174 -2.33 2.07 -4.97
CA ARG A 174 -2.01 0.63 -4.92
C ARG A 174 -3.24 -0.25 -5.09
N SER A 175 -4.39 0.22 -4.60
CA SER A 175 -5.65 -0.54 -4.66
C SER A 175 -6.15 -0.77 -6.07
N VAL A 176 -5.75 0.05 -7.02
CA VAL A 176 -6.08 -0.10 -8.45
C VAL A 176 -4.91 -0.62 -9.29
N GLY A 177 -3.82 -1.02 -8.67
CA GLY A 177 -2.69 -1.62 -9.36
C GLY A 177 -1.64 -0.65 -9.88
N LEU A 178 -1.69 0.61 -9.47
CA LEU A 178 -0.63 1.58 -9.76
C LEU A 178 0.44 1.49 -8.67
N ALA A 179 1.70 1.35 -9.08
CA ALA A 179 2.82 1.34 -8.16
C ALA A 179 3.02 2.75 -7.59
N ALA A 180 2.95 2.87 -6.27
CA ALA A 180 3.03 4.15 -5.59
C ALA A 180 3.79 4.02 -4.28
N ARG A 181 4.47 5.09 -3.91
CA ARG A 181 5.25 5.14 -2.67
C ARG A 181 5.16 6.50 -2.01
N GLN A 182 5.28 6.49 -0.70
CA GLN A 182 5.47 7.72 0.07
C GLN A 182 6.94 8.11 0.01
N VAL A 183 7.19 9.38 -0.28
CA VAL A 183 8.53 9.96 -0.17
C VAL A 183 8.53 10.89 1.01
N TYR A 184 9.53 10.74 1.85
CA TYR A 184 9.63 11.46 3.10
C TYR A 184 10.95 12.21 3.13
N THR A 185 10.89 13.54 3.32
CA THR A 185 12.09 14.31 3.59
C THR A 185 12.21 14.59 5.07
N PRO A 186 13.41 14.39 5.63
CA PRO A 186 13.65 14.81 6.98
C PRO A 186 13.60 16.34 7.08
N ARG A 187 13.57 16.80 8.31
CA ARG A 187 13.55 18.21 8.68
C ARG A 187 14.57 19.03 7.91
N TRP A 188 14.10 20.06 7.20
CA TRP A 188 14.97 21.01 6.51
C TRP A 188 15.59 21.98 7.50
N ALA A 189 16.83 22.45 7.22
CA ALA A 189 17.51 23.43 8.03
C ALA A 189 16.75 24.78 8.18
N HIS A 190 15.84 25.06 7.27
CA HIS A 190 15.07 26.30 7.20
C HIS A 190 13.60 26.14 7.55
N CYS A 191 13.16 24.92 7.79
CA CYS A 191 11.75 24.61 8.10
C CYS A 191 11.69 23.47 9.11
N ASP A 192 10.95 23.70 10.19
CA ASP A 192 10.83 22.71 11.26
C ASP A 192 9.91 21.53 10.89
N ASP A 193 9.29 21.57 9.72
CA ASP A 193 8.32 20.56 9.30
C ASP A 193 8.92 19.52 8.37
N ASN A 194 8.65 18.25 8.71
CA ASN A 194 8.85 17.13 7.80
C ASN A 194 7.84 17.23 6.67
N HIS A 195 8.27 16.93 5.45
CA HIS A 195 7.39 16.92 4.31
C HIS A 195 7.31 15.52 3.72
N ALA A 196 6.09 15.06 3.48
CA ALA A 196 5.82 13.79 2.83
C ALA A 196 4.98 14.04 1.58
N TRP A 197 5.34 13.36 0.50
CA TRP A 197 4.58 13.41 -0.75
C TRP A 197 4.52 12.03 -1.38
N VAL A 198 3.86 11.93 -2.52
CA VAL A 198 3.63 10.67 -3.21
C VAL A 198 4.36 10.67 -4.54
N GLU A 199 4.97 9.55 -4.87
CA GLU A 199 5.41 9.24 -6.21
C GLU A 199 4.63 8.05 -6.74
N VAL A 200 4.20 8.13 -8.01
CA VAL A 200 3.50 7.07 -8.72
C VAL A 200 4.26 6.69 -9.97
N TRP A 201 4.36 5.40 -10.25
CA TRP A 201 5.01 4.88 -11.45
C TRP A 201 4.01 4.80 -12.58
N VAL A 202 4.18 5.65 -13.59
CA VAL A 202 3.34 5.69 -14.78
C VAL A 202 4.22 5.82 -16.02
N ASN A 203 3.88 5.08 -17.07
CA ASN A 203 4.59 5.12 -18.34
C ASN A 203 6.11 4.90 -18.21
N GLY A 204 6.53 4.06 -17.28
CA GLY A 204 7.92 3.66 -17.11
C GLY A 204 8.78 4.61 -16.28
N GLU A 205 8.18 5.56 -15.55
CA GLU A 205 8.94 6.48 -14.69
C GLU A 205 8.14 6.96 -13.49
N TRP A 206 8.84 7.43 -12.47
CA TRP A 206 8.21 8.01 -11.28
C TRP A 206 7.74 9.43 -11.54
N HIS A 207 6.50 9.72 -11.14
CA HIS A 207 5.90 11.05 -11.21
C HIS A 207 5.50 11.52 -9.81
N PHE A 208 5.74 12.79 -9.54
CA PHE A 208 5.32 13.43 -8.30
C PHE A 208 3.79 13.64 -8.30
N LEU A 209 3.19 13.39 -7.13
CA LEU A 209 1.82 13.82 -6.82
C LEU A 209 1.82 14.50 -5.47
N GLY A 210 1.25 15.69 -5.39
CA GLY A 210 0.92 16.32 -4.11
C GLY A 210 -0.22 15.52 -3.46
N ALA A 211 0.03 14.88 -2.32
CA ALA A 211 -0.95 14.03 -1.66
C ALA A 211 -2.21 14.83 -1.30
N CYS A 212 -3.35 14.42 -1.84
CA CYS A 212 -4.64 15.11 -1.70
C CYS A 212 -4.61 16.59 -2.15
N GLU A 213 -3.60 16.97 -2.92
CA GLU A 213 -3.50 18.31 -3.51
C GLU A 213 -3.66 18.18 -5.03
N PRO A 214 -4.76 18.67 -5.61
CA PRO A 214 -4.96 18.63 -7.05
C PRO A 214 -3.88 19.44 -7.74
N GLU A 215 -3.35 18.92 -8.83
CA GLU A 215 -2.49 19.73 -9.71
C GLU A 215 -3.36 20.81 -10.39
N GLU A 216 -2.86 22.04 -10.41
CA GLU A 216 -3.51 23.15 -11.12
C GLU A 216 -3.33 23.02 -12.63
#